data_6c13e7e09c3d15b06053517765b27917
#
_entry.id   6c13e7e09c3d15b06053517765b27917
#
_cell.length_a   1.000
_cell.length_b   1.000
_cell.length_c   1.000
_cell.angle_alpha   90.00
_cell.angle_beta   90.00
_cell.angle_gamma   90.00
#
_symmetry.space_group_name_H-M   'P 1'
#
loop_
_entity.id
_entity.type
_entity.pdbx_description
1 polymer ?
#
loop_
_entity_poly.entity_id
_entity_poly.type
_entity_poly.pdbx_seq_one_letter_code
_entity_poly.pdbx_strand_id
1 'polypeptide(L)'
;MRLGLKYMMIVVALMVTMQHSATAQKSAFSATNQSMAVLPGEVENLSIVDGDLYCYASGIFLKAQRGGEQIVGFWPDTTYVRLDPGVNYVVRHPVTGDIYFTSIDKKGRSLLFRYRIGKNGKGKVKQIKMGGMQVEHPTFTTDGRIMIFSSLEKHHGRGGYDLWYSELDRDKWSRPVNLGDRVNTSSDEVSPVIYRDCLIFSSNGQHDAEGYLGLYSTRLVSERRMGDTVSVLQIGRCHVQRLPEDINNADADDFDMAIDTVNGYGYWISNRDDDDTNSMFFSFNGGLDGVQLWGQVLDKLENRLQGVVVTAMQGGDNVCNTITDVDGFYHLYLQSNQYYELSYQLDDYFVDYEVVNTAKAEDEYLIGEARQDVMMEKLQLNQRLYFNDLFGPNADVELSEYGIEQLEPLIRFLLDNPHLSVTLTLTSELTDNANFNRMLTQERLNSLQRYFYRMVPSSVDLNFVNGCNINTISANGGSRLIAVISK
;
A
#
# COMPACT_ATOMS: atom_id res chain seq x y z
N MET A 1 5.66 -40.75 -6.14
CA MET A 1 4.33 -40.92 -5.51
C MET A 1 4.08 -40.04 -4.27
N ARG A 2 5.10 -39.46 -3.62
CA ARG A 2 4.92 -38.52 -2.47
C ARG A 2 4.98 -37.05 -2.83
N LEU A 3 5.56 -36.63 -3.96
CA LEU A 3 5.54 -35.24 -4.43
C LEU A 3 4.21 -34.86 -5.09
N GLY A 4 3.62 -35.75 -5.91
CA GLY A 4 2.32 -35.46 -6.56
C GLY A 4 1.16 -35.26 -5.60
N LEU A 5 1.25 -35.75 -4.36
CA LEU A 5 0.23 -35.54 -3.33
C LEU A 5 0.31 -34.15 -2.68
N LYS A 6 1.51 -33.55 -2.63
CA LYS A 6 1.70 -32.18 -2.10
C LYS A 6 1.12 -31.13 -3.04
N TYR A 7 1.32 -31.31 -4.34
CA TYR A 7 0.76 -30.37 -5.34
C TYR A 7 -0.76 -30.51 -5.50
N MET A 8 -1.30 -31.72 -5.34
CA MET A 8 -2.75 -31.94 -5.34
C MET A 8 -3.46 -31.29 -4.14
N MET A 9 -2.77 -31.20 -2.98
CA MET A 9 -3.31 -30.48 -1.82
C MET A 9 -3.28 -28.95 -2.02
N ILE A 10 -2.32 -28.42 -2.73
CA ILE A 10 -2.22 -26.97 -3.04
C ILE A 10 -3.31 -26.55 -4.02
N VAL A 11 -3.57 -27.33 -5.06
CA VAL A 11 -4.64 -27.03 -6.05
C VAL A 11 -6.04 -27.21 -5.46
N VAL A 12 -6.25 -28.20 -4.58
CA VAL A 12 -7.53 -28.37 -3.87
C VAL A 12 -7.74 -27.29 -2.82
N ALA A 13 -6.69 -26.79 -2.19
CA ALA A 13 -6.76 -25.63 -1.29
C ALA A 13 -7.15 -24.35 -2.05
N LEU A 14 -6.63 -24.13 -3.26
CA LEU A 14 -7.02 -23.00 -4.11
C LEU A 14 -8.49 -23.04 -4.60
N MET A 15 -9.04 -24.23 -4.87
CA MET A 15 -10.46 -24.36 -5.25
C MET A 15 -11.44 -24.22 -4.08
N VAL A 16 -11.04 -24.49 -2.85
CA VAL A 16 -11.88 -24.35 -1.66
C VAL A 16 -11.87 -22.92 -1.10
N THR A 17 -10.85 -22.14 -1.38
CA THR A 17 -10.73 -20.77 -0.85
C THR A 17 -11.44 -19.69 -1.68
N MET A 18 -11.90 -19.98 -2.89
CA MET A 18 -12.74 -19.03 -3.64
C MET A 18 -14.17 -18.85 -3.09
N GLN A 19 -14.57 -19.54 -2.04
CA GLN A 19 -15.91 -19.40 -1.45
C GLN A 19 -15.96 -18.96 0.02
N HIS A 20 -14.83 -18.73 0.68
CA HIS A 20 -14.89 -18.30 2.07
C HIS A 20 -13.89 -17.18 2.36
N SER A 21 -14.45 -16.07 2.69
CA SER A 21 -13.93 -14.95 3.48
C SER A 21 -12.60 -14.34 2.99
N ALA A 22 -12.66 -13.07 2.68
CA ALA A 22 -11.55 -12.17 2.94
C ALA A 22 -10.97 -12.53 4.31
N THR A 23 -9.92 -13.34 4.34
CA THR A 23 -9.12 -13.52 5.54
C THR A 23 -8.49 -12.17 5.78
N ALA A 24 -8.88 -11.55 6.90
CA ALA A 24 -8.33 -10.28 7.33
C ALA A 24 -6.82 -10.28 7.10
N GLN A 25 -6.40 -9.35 6.28
CA GLN A 25 -5.03 -9.03 5.99
C GLN A 25 -4.29 -8.93 7.34
N LYS A 26 -3.28 -9.77 7.58
CA LYS A 26 -2.32 -9.52 8.66
C LYS A 26 -1.47 -8.35 8.20
N SER A 27 -1.98 -7.13 8.38
CA SER A 27 -1.22 -5.94 8.08
C SER A 27 -0.01 -5.84 9.01
N ALA A 28 1.02 -5.14 8.57
CA ALA A 28 2.13 -4.73 9.45
C ALA A 28 1.63 -3.84 10.61
N PHE A 29 0.38 -3.43 10.56
CA PHE A 29 -0.32 -2.65 11.55
C PHE A 29 -1.32 -3.55 12.27
N SER A 30 -1.20 -3.66 13.58
CA SER A 30 -2.21 -4.26 14.44
C SER A 30 -3.08 -3.14 15.01
N ALA A 31 -4.21 -2.89 14.37
CA ALA A 31 -5.21 -1.98 14.88
C ALA A 31 -6.10 -2.70 15.91
N THR A 32 -6.23 -2.14 17.09
CA THR A 32 -7.18 -2.60 18.10
C THR A 32 -8.24 -1.53 18.31
N ASN A 33 -9.50 -1.89 18.09
CA ASN A 33 -10.61 -1.06 18.51
C ASN A 33 -10.58 -0.97 20.04
N GLN A 34 -10.26 0.19 20.55
CA GLN A 34 -10.53 0.49 21.97
C GLN A 34 -11.87 1.20 22.02
N SER A 35 -12.95 0.43 22.26
CA SER A 35 -14.24 1.03 22.57
C SER A 35 -14.07 1.91 23.80
N MET A 36 -14.00 3.20 23.58
CA MET A 36 -13.70 4.17 24.62
C MET A 36 -14.96 4.80 25.17
N ALA A 37 -14.83 5.29 26.39
CA ALA A 37 -15.85 6.10 27.04
C ALA A 37 -16.37 7.16 26.06
N VAL A 38 -17.70 7.22 25.95
CA VAL A 38 -18.44 8.18 25.11
C VAL A 38 -17.83 9.57 25.27
N LEU A 39 -17.28 10.11 24.19
CA LEU A 39 -16.81 11.48 24.16
C LEU A 39 -18.00 12.42 24.04
N PRO A 40 -17.98 13.54 24.71
CA PRO A 40 -19.02 14.54 24.56
C PRO A 40 -18.83 15.31 23.25
N GLY A 41 -19.48 14.88 22.17
CA GLY A 41 -19.52 15.59 20.89
C GLY A 41 -18.45 15.21 19.86
N GLU A 42 -18.43 15.91 18.75
CA GLU A 42 -17.42 15.75 17.71
C GLU A 42 -16.03 16.03 18.24
N VAL A 43 -15.11 15.09 18.01
CA VAL A 43 -13.71 15.21 18.39
C VAL A 43 -12.94 15.78 17.22
N GLU A 44 -12.17 16.79 17.51
CA GLU A 44 -11.25 17.44 16.60
C GLU A 44 -9.85 17.43 17.24
N ASN A 45 -8.82 17.40 16.44
CA ASN A 45 -7.44 17.67 16.82
C ASN A 45 -6.88 16.75 17.92
N LEU A 46 -6.39 15.58 17.52
CA LEU A 46 -5.60 14.72 18.40
C LEU A 46 -4.15 15.19 18.51
N SER A 47 -3.59 15.10 19.71
CA SER A 47 -2.15 15.31 19.91
C SER A 47 -1.62 14.46 21.07
N ILE A 48 -0.36 14.04 20.96
CA ILE A 48 0.37 13.36 22.02
C ILE A 48 1.58 14.20 22.42
N VAL A 49 1.66 14.51 23.70
CA VAL A 49 2.80 15.23 24.29
C VAL A 49 3.23 14.53 25.58
N ASP A 50 4.50 14.12 25.63
CA ASP A 50 5.10 13.42 26.79
C ASP A 50 4.33 12.14 27.19
N GLY A 51 3.78 11.41 26.20
CA GLY A 51 2.98 10.21 26.41
C GLY A 51 1.52 10.46 26.79
N ASP A 52 1.12 11.68 27.03
CA ASP A 52 -0.27 12.05 27.32
C ASP A 52 -1.01 12.38 26.02
N LEU A 53 -2.21 11.79 25.86
CA LEU A 53 -3.11 12.08 24.75
C LEU A 53 -4.01 13.26 25.10
N TYR A 54 -4.15 14.17 24.16
CA TYR A 54 -5.03 15.33 24.21
C TYR A 54 -5.95 15.34 23.00
N CYS A 55 -7.15 15.90 23.16
CA CYS A 55 -8.05 16.19 22.04
C CYS A 55 -8.80 17.51 22.28
N TYR A 56 -9.28 18.08 21.19
CA TYR A 56 -10.21 19.19 21.23
C TYR A 56 -11.59 18.71 20.82
N ALA A 57 -12.57 18.91 21.67
CA ALA A 57 -13.94 18.44 21.43
C ALA A 57 -14.95 19.49 21.90
N SER A 58 -15.90 19.83 21.03
CA SER A 58 -16.98 20.78 21.36
C SER A 58 -16.51 22.09 22.03
N GLY A 59 -15.38 22.62 21.56
CA GLY A 59 -14.81 23.88 22.10
C GLY A 59 -14.00 23.73 23.37
N ILE A 60 -13.71 22.51 23.84
CA ILE A 60 -12.99 22.24 25.08
C ILE A 60 -11.73 21.43 24.77
N PHE A 61 -10.58 21.87 25.28
CA PHE A 61 -9.34 21.11 25.21
C PHE A 61 -9.27 20.12 26.36
N LEU A 62 -9.15 18.85 26.05
CA LEU A 62 -9.28 17.73 26.97
C LEU A 62 -7.97 16.93 27.02
N LYS A 63 -7.70 16.33 28.17
CA LYS A 63 -6.63 15.36 28.39
C LYS A 63 -7.23 14.00 28.70
N ALA A 64 -6.71 12.94 28.07
CA ALA A 64 -7.09 11.58 28.36
C ALA A 64 -6.64 11.14 29.77
N GLN A 65 -7.50 10.39 30.45
CA GLN A 65 -7.16 9.69 31.68
C GLN A 65 -6.99 8.20 31.37
N ARG A 66 -5.90 7.63 31.83
CA ARG A 66 -5.59 6.20 31.66
C ARG A 66 -5.94 5.42 32.94
N GLY A 67 -6.54 4.24 32.73
CA GLY A 67 -6.69 3.18 33.72
C GLY A 67 -5.87 1.97 33.29
N GLY A 68 -4.58 1.95 33.61
CA GLY A 68 -3.62 1.00 33.01
C GLY A 68 -3.28 1.36 31.56
N GLU A 69 -3.42 0.40 30.64
CA GLU A 69 -3.19 0.63 29.21
C GLU A 69 -4.40 1.25 28.48
N GLN A 70 -5.57 1.24 29.11
CA GLN A 70 -6.81 1.75 28.51
C GLN A 70 -7.07 3.21 28.88
N ILE A 71 -7.67 3.96 27.95
CA ILE A 71 -8.22 5.28 28.23
C ILE A 71 -9.61 5.08 28.85
N VAL A 72 -9.79 5.63 30.05
CA VAL A 72 -11.03 5.51 30.81
C VAL A 72 -11.92 6.76 30.75
N GLY A 73 -11.41 7.84 30.14
CA GLY A 73 -12.16 9.06 29.94
C GLY A 73 -11.29 10.25 29.57
N PHE A 74 -11.95 11.41 29.37
CA PHE A 74 -11.31 12.68 29.06
C PHE A 74 -11.77 13.77 30.01
N TRP A 75 -10.87 14.60 30.46
CA TRP A 75 -11.14 15.71 31.38
C TRP A 75 -10.58 17.02 30.83
N PRO A 76 -11.21 18.15 31.14
CA PRO A 76 -10.67 19.45 30.73
C PRO A 76 -9.21 19.60 31.16
N ASP A 77 -8.35 19.93 30.21
CA ASP A 77 -6.94 20.19 30.52
C ASP A 77 -6.79 21.48 31.30
N THR A 78 -5.93 21.44 32.31
CA THR A 78 -5.59 22.62 33.12
C THR A 78 -4.16 23.11 32.91
N THR A 79 -3.38 22.39 32.11
CA THR A 79 -1.96 22.68 31.88
C THR A 79 -1.78 23.71 30.80
N TYR A 80 -2.28 23.42 29.60
CA TYR A 80 -2.09 24.25 28.41
C TYR A 80 -3.15 25.36 28.28
N VAL A 81 -4.37 25.14 28.75
CA VAL A 81 -5.42 26.16 28.81
C VAL A 81 -5.02 27.37 29.67
N ARG A 82 -4.09 27.20 30.63
CA ARG A 82 -3.50 28.33 31.37
C ARG A 82 -2.58 29.20 30.53
N LEU A 83 -2.03 28.68 29.43
CA LEU A 83 -1.19 29.45 28.51
C LEU A 83 -2.05 30.35 27.61
N ASP A 84 -3.16 29.80 27.12
CA ASP A 84 -4.17 30.51 26.35
C ASP A 84 -5.50 29.74 26.41
N PRO A 85 -6.65 30.41 26.70
CA PRO A 85 -7.96 29.72 26.81
C PRO A 85 -8.49 29.10 25.52
N GLY A 86 -7.99 29.55 24.36
CA GLY A 86 -8.40 29.06 23.05
C GLY A 86 -7.52 27.92 22.51
N VAL A 87 -6.67 27.32 23.34
CA VAL A 87 -5.82 26.19 22.91
C VAL A 87 -6.67 25.06 22.36
N ASN A 88 -6.30 24.59 21.15
CA ASN A 88 -6.99 23.50 20.46
C ASN A 88 -6.04 22.40 19.95
N TYR A 89 -4.72 22.63 19.96
CA TYR A 89 -3.71 21.63 19.60
C TYR A 89 -2.37 21.94 20.27
N VAL A 90 -1.61 20.92 20.65
CA VAL A 90 -0.31 21.07 21.30
C VAL A 90 0.71 20.08 20.71
N VAL A 91 1.95 20.51 20.57
CA VAL A 91 3.05 19.66 20.11
C VAL A 91 4.36 20.11 20.73
N ARG A 92 5.25 19.17 21.05
CA ARG A 92 6.59 19.47 21.57
C ARG A 92 7.61 19.52 20.42
N HIS A 93 8.42 20.56 20.41
CA HIS A 93 9.54 20.64 19.48
C HIS A 93 10.64 19.62 19.91
N PRO A 94 11.06 18.69 19.02
CA PRO A 94 11.85 17.53 19.44
C PRO A 94 13.24 17.88 19.97
N VAL A 95 13.85 18.97 19.50
CA VAL A 95 15.22 19.35 19.87
C VAL A 95 15.25 20.35 21.03
N THR A 96 14.38 21.36 21.00
CA THR A 96 14.43 22.45 22.00
C THR A 96 13.57 22.17 23.23
N GLY A 97 12.61 21.23 23.13
CA GLY A 97 11.63 20.96 24.17
C GLY A 97 10.57 22.06 24.33
N ASP A 98 10.61 23.13 23.51
CA ASP A 98 9.57 24.15 23.51
C ASP A 98 8.23 23.55 23.17
N ILE A 99 7.17 24.02 23.80
CA ILE A 99 5.80 23.66 23.42
C ILE A 99 5.31 24.63 22.36
N TYR A 100 4.89 24.10 21.22
CA TYR A 100 4.12 24.83 20.25
C TYR A 100 2.65 24.44 20.40
N PHE A 101 1.78 25.41 20.26
CA PHE A 101 0.33 25.18 20.34
C PHE A 101 -0.40 26.11 19.40
N THR A 102 -1.55 25.66 18.93
CA THR A 102 -2.48 26.51 18.22
C THR A 102 -3.59 26.96 19.18
N SER A 103 -4.11 28.15 18.92
CA SER A 103 -5.19 28.72 19.70
C SER A 103 -6.15 29.49 18.81
N ILE A 104 -7.45 29.29 19.04
CA ILE A 104 -8.52 29.93 18.28
C ILE A 104 -8.77 31.33 18.87
N ASP A 105 -8.61 32.35 18.05
CA ASP A 105 -8.86 33.73 18.45
C ASP A 105 -10.38 34.06 18.41
N LYS A 106 -10.75 35.24 18.88
CA LYS A 106 -12.16 35.74 18.90
C LYS A 106 -12.81 35.82 17.51
N LYS A 107 -12.04 35.71 16.45
CA LYS A 107 -12.52 35.73 15.05
C LYS A 107 -12.57 34.31 14.44
N GLY A 108 -12.37 33.28 15.25
CA GLY A 108 -12.33 31.88 14.80
C GLY A 108 -11.05 31.51 14.02
N ARG A 109 -9.96 32.29 14.13
CA ARG A 109 -8.73 31.99 13.41
C ARG A 109 -7.78 31.19 14.28
N SER A 110 -7.24 30.11 13.75
CA SER A 110 -6.21 29.32 14.41
C SER A 110 -4.84 29.99 14.27
N LEU A 111 -4.22 30.34 15.37
CA LEU A 111 -2.95 31.06 15.43
C LEU A 111 -1.91 30.23 16.18
N LEU A 112 -0.67 30.25 15.69
CA LEU A 112 0.45 29.50 16.26
C LEU A 112 1.16 30.29 17.36
N PHE A 113 1.44 29.62 18.47
CA PHE A 113 2.19 30.13 19.61
C PHE A 113 3.30 29.17 20.01
N ARG A 114 4.36 29.73 20.63
CA ARG A 114 5.44 28.99 21.25
C ARG A 114 5.55 29.34 22.74
N TYR A 115 5.55 28.36 23.59
CA TYR A 115 5.88 28.47 24.99
C TYR A 115 7.26 27.93 25.28
N ARG A 116 8.15 28.77 25.80
CA ARG A 116 9.52 28.43 26.15
C ARG A 116 9.79 28.73 27.63
N ILE A 117 10.38 27.78 28.33
CA ILE A 117 10.87 27.97 29.69
C ILE A 117 12.28 28.52 29.65
N GLY A 118 12.48 29.71 30.19
CA GLY A 118 13.79 30.34 30.27
C GLY A 118 14.68 29.71 31.34
N LYS A 119 15.99 30.05 31.32
CA LYS A 119 16.97 29.55 32.28
C LYS A 119 16.62 29.87 33.75
N ASN A 120 15.78 30.86 33.99
CA ASN A 120 15.30 31.26 35.31
C ASN A 120 14.00 30.52 35.76
N GLY A 121 13.58 29.48 35.00
CA GLY A 121 12.36 28.71 35.25
C GLY A 121 11.06 29.43 34.86
N LYS A 122 11.12 30.68 34.38
CA LYS A 122 9.91 31.41 33.95
C LYS A 122 9.57 31.08 32.50
N GLY A 123 8.34 30.68 32.24
CA GLY A 123 7.82 30.45 30.92
C GLY A 123 7.39 31.74 30.22
N LYS A 124 7.55 31.77 28.89
CA LYS A 124 7.11 32.89 28.04
C LYS A 124 6.39 32.36 26.84
N VAL A 125 5.17 32.85 26.63
CA VAL A 125 4.40 32.62 25.40
C VAL A 125 4.72 33.69 24.37
N LYS A 126 4.91 33.28 23.12
CA LYS A 126 5.16 34.15 21.97
C LYS A 126 4.38 33.66 20.77
N GLN A 127 3.58 34.54 20.17
CA GLN A 127 2.96 34.25 18.88
C GLN A 127 4.02 34.11 17.79
N ILE A 128 3.88 33.07 16.97
CA ILE A 128 4.70 32.83 15.77
C ILE A 128 3.87 33.23 14.55
N LYS A 129 4.35 34.21 13.80
CA LYS A 129 3.65 34.70 12.61
C LYS A 129 4.11 33.93 11.37
N MET A 130 3.16 33.28 10.70
CA MET A 130 3.38 32.46 9.51
C MET A 130 2.89 33.19 8.24
N GLY A 131 3.41 34.41 8.00
CA GLY A 131 3.02 35.19 6.80
C GLY A 131 1.57 35.67 6.77
N GLY A 132 0.84 35.57 7.89
CA GLY A 132 -0.59 35.89 7.96
C GLY A 132 -1.52 34.68 7.80
N MET A 133 -0.97 33.53 7.51
CA MET A 133 -1.69 32.26 7.41
C MET A 133 -2.19 31.78 8.77
N GLN A 134 -3.31 31.09 8.78
CA GLN A 134 -3.73 30.25 9.89
C GLN A 134 -2.86 28.99 9.93
N VAL A 135 -2.68 28.44 11.10
CA VAL A 135 -1.88 27.24 11.30
C VAL A 135 -2.69 26.22 12.08
N GLU A 136 -2.84 25.04 11.54
CA GLU A 136 -3.50 23.93 12.21
C GLU A 136 -2.60 22.70 12.18
N HIS A 137 -2.63 21.90 13.23
CA HIS A 137 -1.87 20.66 13.39
C HIS A 137 -0.36 20.78 13.06
N PRO A 138 0.38 21.72 13.66
CA PRO A 138 1.82 21.80 13.41
C PRO A 138 2.54 20.55 13.91
N THR A 139 3.40 19.99 13.07
CA THR A 139 4.29 18.87 13.40
C THR A 139 5.72 19.19 12.98
N PHE A 140 6.72 18.47 13.50
CA PHE A 140 8.12 18.76 13.27
C PHE A 140 8.90 17.54 12.80
N THR A 141 9.88 17.75 11.90
CA THR A 141 10.89 16.74 11.63
C THR A 141 11.70 16.44 12.90
N THR A 142 12.29 15.24 12.98
CA THR A 142 13.04 14.78 14.16
C THR A 142 14.20 15.69 14.53
N ASP A 143 14.80 16.37 13.55
CA ASP A 143 15.85 17.39 13.75
C ASP A 143 15.30 18.78 14.14
N GLY A 144 13.98 18.93 14.18
CA GLY A 144 13.28 20.16 14.52
C GLY A 144 13.45 21.32 13.54
N ARG A 145 14.02 21.08 12.37
CA ARG A 145 14.31 22.15 11.41
C ARG A 145 13.15 22.49 10.50
N ILE A 146 12.25 21.56 10.28
CA ILE A 146 11.09 21.74 9.40
C ILE A 146 9.83 21.56 10.25
N MET A 147 8.91 22.50 10.09
CA MET A 147 7.56 22.39 10.59
C MET A 147 6.61 22.21 9.41
N ILE A 148 5.77 21.19 9.46
CA ILE A 148 4.67 20.99 8.52
C ILE A 148 3.37 21.27 9.26
N PHE A 149 2.40 21.86 8.58
CA PHE A 149 1.10 22.22 9.14
C PHE A 149 0.05 22.31 8.03
N SER A 150 -1.22 22.20 8.39
CA SER A 150 -2.34 22.47 7.48
C SER A 150 -2.79 23.93 7.57
N SER A 151 -3.26 24.47 6.44
CA SER A 151 -3.77 25.83 6.36
C SER A 151 -4.76 26.02 5.21
N LEU A 152 -5.85 26.71 5.50
CA LEU A 152 -6.81 27.18 4.50
C LEU A 152 -6.32 28.50 3.88
N GLU A 153 -5.39 28.44 2.93
CA GLU A 153 -4.84 29.61 2.23
C GLU A 153 -5.40 29.73 0.81
N LYS A 154 -6.23 30.72 0.58
CA LYS A 154 -7.02 30.87 -0.66
C LYS A 154 -6.23 31.34 -1.89
N HIS A 155 -5.07 31.97 -1.70
CA HIS A 155 -4.36 32.63 -2.81
C HIS A 155 -3.24 31.79 -3.41
N HIS A 156 -2.68 30.86 -2.63
CA HIS A 156 -1.54 30.05 -3.03
C HIS A 156 -1.75 28.56 -2.69
N GLY A 157 -2.95 28.21 -2.23
CA GLY A 157 -3.39 26.84 -2.04
C GLY A 157 -3.83 26.19 -3.36
N ARG A 158 -4.04 24.89 -3.32
CA ARG A 158 -4.51 24.08 -4.45
C ARG A 158 -5.99 23.70 -4.32
N GLY A 159 -6.48 23.60 -3.10
CA GLY A 159 -7.83 23.16 -2.81
C GLY A 159 -8.46 23.85 -1.61
N GLY A 160 -8.97 23.07 -0.69
CA GLY A 160 -9.45 23.48 0.60
C GLY A 160 -8.30 23.75 1.56
N TYR A 161 -8.12 22.87 2.55
CA TYR A 161 -6.91 22.86 3.35
C TYR A 161 -5.77 22.20 2.59
N ASP A 162 -4.61 22.84 2.59
CA ASP A 162 -3.37 22.29 2.04
C ASP A 162 -2.31 22.11 3.14
N LEU A 163 -1.35 21.23 2.90
CA LEU A 163 -0.15 21.09 3.73
C LEU A 163 0.93 22.07 3.27
N TRP A 164 1.52 22.73 4.26
CA TRP A 164 2.58 23.73 4.09
C TRP A 164 3.74 23.40 4.98
N TYR A 165 4.94 23.80 4.58
CA TYR A 165 6.12 23.68 5.45
C TYR A 165 6.82 25.04 5.64
N SER A 166 7.55 25.12 6.74
CA SER A 166 8.42 26.26 7.08
C SER A 166 9.72 25.75 7.68
N GLU A 167 10.82 26.38 7.35
CA GLU A 167 12.15 26.02 7.83
C GLU A 167 12.59 26.92 8.98
N LEU A 168 13.27 26.34 9.97
CA LEU A 168 13.81 27.07 11.13
C LEU A 168 15.24 27.52 10.85
N ASP A 169 15.46 28.83 10.71
CA ASP A 169 16.78 29.46 10.70
C ASP A 169 16.97 30.34 11.94
N ARG A 170 17.94 30.00 12.80
CA ARG A 170 18.35 30.79 13.96
C ARG A 170 17.20 31.28 14.87
N ASP A 171 16.22 30.44 15.19
CA ASP A 171 15.04 30.80 16.01
C ASP A 171 13.95 31.59 15.28
N LYS A 172 13.97 31.61 13.93
CA LYS A 172 12.94 32.21 13.09
C LYS A 172 12.47 31.20 12.04
N TRP A 173 11.16 31.09 11.92
CA TRP A 173 10.54 30.32 10.85
C TRP A 173 10.53 31.11 9.54
N SER A 174 10.84 30.43 8.45
CA SER A 174 10.79 30.98 7.09
C SER A 174 9.34 31.33 6.67
N ARG A 175 9.19 31.98 5.54
CA ARG A 175 7.87 32.10 4.92
C ARG A 175 7.40 30.68 4.52
N PRO A 176 6.12 30.32 4.80
CA PRO A 176 5.60 29.01 4.42
C PRO A 176 5.64 28.75 2.92
N VAL A 177 5.88 27.49 2.56
CA VAL A 177 5.90 26.97 1.20
C VAL A 177 4.91 25.82 1.10
N ASN A 178 4.06 25.82 0.06
CA ASN A 178 3.11 24.74 -0.21
C ASN A 178 3.86 23.43 -0.57
N LEU A 179 3.41 22.29 -0.08
CA LEU A 179 4.04 20.99 -0.35
C LEU A 179 3.89 20.52 -1.81
N GLY A 180 3.07 21.21 -2.60
CA GLY A 180 2.93 20.95 -4.04
C GLY A 180 1.92 19.85 -4.38
N ASP A 181 1.80 19.59 -5.69
CA ASP A 181 0.74 18.78 -6.30
C ASP A 181 0.84 17.27 -6.11
N ARG A 182 1.93 16.81 -5.58
CA ARG A 182 2.08 15.38 -5.23
C ARG A 182 1.48 15.04 -3.89
N VAL A 183 1.32 16.02 -3.02
CA VAL A 183 0.72 15.88 -1.69
C VAL A 183 -0.63 16.55 -1.63
N ASN A 184 -0.68 17.82 -2.08
CA ASN A 184 -1.89 18.62 -2.02
C ASN A 184 -2.73 18.44 -3.28
N THR A 185 -4.01 18.19 -3.09
CA THR A 185 -5.01 17.99 -4.15
C THR A 185 -5.91 19.22 -4.33
N SER A 186 -7.04 19.05 -4.99
CA SER A 186 -8.09 20.09 -5.08
C SER A 186 -9.07 20.04 -3.91
N SER A 187 -8.87 19.14 -2.96
CA SER A 187 -9.71 18.92 -1.78
C SER A 187 -8.98 19.31 -0.49
N ASP A 188 -9.17 18.58 0.59
CA ASP A 188 -8.56 18.89 1.88
C ASP A 188 -7.41 17.93 2.18
N GLU A 189 -6.26 18.47 2.58
CA GLU A 189 -5.16 17.77 3.22
C GLU A 189 -4.96 18.36 4.63
N VAL A 190 -5.21 17.57 5.66
CA VAL A 190 -5.25 18.03 7.05
C VAL A 190 -4.47 17.11 8.00
N SER A 191 -4.31 17.55 9.23
CA SER A 191 -3.79 16.78 10.37
C SER A 191 -2.46 16.06 10.09
N PRO A 192 -1.43 16.76 9.58
CA PRO A 192 -0.15 16.15 9.34
C PRO A 192 0.52 15.71 10.64
N VAL A 193 1.09 14.51 10.66
CA VAL A 193 1.98 14.03 11.70
C VAL A 193 3.26 13.48 11.07
N ILE A 194 4.41 13.86 11.63
CA ILE A 194 5.69 13.31 11.20
C ILE A 194 6.10 12.23 12.17
N TYR A 195 6.31 11.04 11.63
CA TYR A 195 6.86 9.92 12.36
C TYR A 195 8.14 9.44 11.67
N ARG A 196 9.27 9.75 12.29
CA ARG A 196 10.62 9.57 11.72
C ARG A 196 10.79 10.32 10.41
N ASP A 197 10.91 9.62 9.27
CA ASP A 197 11.03 10.20 7.93
C ASP A 197 9.75 10.12 7.10
N CYS A 198 8.64 9.68 7.70
CA CYS A 198 7.34 9.65 7.06
C CYS A 198 6.46 10.82 7.50
N LEU A 199 5.80 11.45 6.55
CA LEU A 199 4.67 12.33 6.75
C LEU A 199 3.39 11.51 6.60
N ILE A 200 2.56 11.48 7.63
CA ILE A 200 1.21 10.91 7.60
C ILE A 200 0.23 12.07 7.67
N PHE A 201 -0.87 12.01 6.94
CA PHE A 201 -1.87 13.07 6.90
C PHE A 201 -3.23 12.53 6.47
N SER A 202 -4.28 13.28 6.70
CA SER A 202 -5.63 12.95 6.26
C SER A 202 -5.97 13.69 4.97
N SER A 203 -6.61 13.02 4.01
CA SER A 203 -7.08 13.64 2.77
C SER A 203 -8.36 12.98 2.26
N ASN A 204 -9.22 13.78 1.63
CA ASN A 204 -10.38 13.31 0.87
C ASN A 204 -10.26 13.61 -0.64
N GLY A 205 -9.09 13.99 -1.10
CA GLY A 205 -8.81 14.35 -2.49
C GLY A 205 -7.80 13.45 -3.20
N GLN A 206 -7.17 12.51 -2.50
CA GLN A 206 -6.28 11.56 -3.13
C GLN A 206 -7.05 10.62 -4.05
N HIS A 207 -6.37 10.06 -5.04
CA HIS A 207 -6.95 9.30 -6.15
C HIS A 207 -7.95 8.19 -5.72
N ASP A 208 -7.77 7.59 -4.55
CA ASP A 208 -8.57 6.50 -3.98
C ASP A 208 -9.42 6.91 -2.77
N ALA A 209 -9.66 8.20 -2.58
CA ALA A 209 -10.35 8.72 -1.39
C ALA A 209 -11.87 8.50 -1.39
N GLU A 210 -12.50 8.23 -2.53
CA GLU A 210 -13.97 8.04 -2.70
C GLU A 210 -14.84 9.11 -2.01
N GLY A 211 -14.23 10.26 -1.65
CA GLY A 211 -14.88 11.40 -0.99
C GLY A 211 -14.84 11.37 0.54
N TYR A 212 -14.40 10.28 1.15
CA TYR A 212 -14.13 10.20 2.59
C TYR A 212 -12.71 10.65 2.94
N LEU A 213 -12.51 11.13 4.16
CA LEU A 213 -11.18 11.35 4.69
C LEU A 213 -10.50 10.00 4.94
N GLY A 214 -9.35 9.78 4.31
CA GLY A 214 -8.49 8.64 4.57
C GLY A 214 -7.13 9.10 5.08
N LEU A 215 -6.41 8.20 5.76
CA LEU A 215 -5.05 8.40 6.23
C LEU A 215 -4.06 7.96 5.15
N TYR A 216 -3.18 8.86 4.77
CA TYR A 216 -2.16 8.69 3.73
C TYR A 216 -0.78 8.91 4.29
N SER A 217 0.22 8.33 3.66
CA SER A 217 1.62 8.57 4.02
C SER A 217 2.48 8.87 2.80
N THR A 218 3.55 9.62 3.03
CA THR A 218 4.63 9.84 2.06
C THR A 218 5.95 10.01 2.78
N ARG A 219 7.04 9.66 2.13
CA ARG A 219 8.37 9.81 2.70
C ARG A 219 8.86 11.25 2.58
N LEU A 220 9.50 11.76 3.64
CA LEU A 220 10.16 13.05 3.66
C LEU A 220 11.63 12.85 3.28
N VAL A 221 12.02 13.24 2.08
CA VAL A 221 13.42 13.22 1.65
C VAL A 221 14.01 14.62 1.80
N SER A 222 15.06 14.77 2.62
CA SER A 222 15.85 15.99 2.70
C SER A 222 17.14 15.83 1.91
N GLU A 223 17.32 16.52 0.80
CA GLU A 223 18.60 16.62 0.13
C GLU A 223 19.46 17.71 0.78
N ARG A 224 20.61 17.32 1.34
CA ARG A 224 21.68 18.28 1.69
C ARG A 224 22.44 18.62 0.42
N ARG A 225 22.36 19.83 -0.08
CA ARG A 225 23.33 20.35 -1.04
C ARG A 225 24.64 20.62 -0.30
N MET A 226 25.73 19.99 -0.75
CA MET A 226 27.07 20.29 -0.25
C MET A 226 27.35 21.79 -0.43
N GLY A 227 27.53 22.51 0.68
CA GLY A 227 27.91 23.93 0.71
C GLY A 227 26.81 24.89 1.14
N ASP A 228 25.53 24.51 1.15
CA ASP A 228 24.44 25.34 1.65
C ASP A 228 23.85 24.75 2.93
N THR A 229 23.58 25.63 3.89
CA THR A 229 22.94 25.30 5.17
C THR A 229 21.43 25.11 5.04
N VAL A 230 20.90 25.06 3.84
CA VAL A 230 19.46 24.97 3.54
C VAL A 230 19.12 23.52 3.17
N SER A 231 18.36 22.85 4.02
CA SER A 231 17.72 21.59 3.69
C SER A 231 16.51 21.89 2.81
N VAL A 232 16.60 21.63 1.52
CA VAL A 232 15.40 21.69 0.66
C VAL A 232 14.66 20.38 0.83
N LEU A 233 13.44 20.46 1.38
CA LEU A 233 12.56 19.31 1.46
C LEU A 233 12.10 18.95 0.04
N GLN A 234 12.64 17.88 -0.52
CA GLN A 234 12.20 17.37 -1.82
C GLN A 234 11.10 16.29 -1.62
N ILE A 235 9.88 16.73 -1.38
CA ILE A 235 8.69 15.85 -1.40
C ILE A 235 8.36 15.44 -2.85
N GLY A 236 8.93 16.09 -3.83
CA GLY A 236 8.66 15.92 -5.26
C GLY A 236 9.03 14.57 -5.89
N ARG A 237 9.57 13.61 -5.14
CA ARG A 237 9.90 12.27 -5.66
C ARG A 237 9.23 11.13 -4.90
N CYS A 238 8.51 11.44 -3.83
CA CYS A 238 7.84 10.43 -3.01
C CYS A 238 6.39 10.30 -3.44
N HIS A 239 5.90 9.07 -3.53
CA HIS A 239 4.50 8.82 -3.80
C HIS A 239 3.70 8.95 -2.49
N VAL A 240 2.50 9.49 -2.62
CA VAL A 240 1.50 9.45 -1.55
C VAL A 240 0.76 8.12 -1.69
N GLN A 241 0.56 7.43 -0.58
CA GLN A 241 -0.14 6.16 -0.55
C GLN A 241 -1.10 6.10 0.62
N ARG A 242 -2.21 5.43 0.43
CA ARG A 242 -3.20 5.16 1.46
C ARG A 242 -2.63 4.20 2.50
N LEU A 243 -2.89 4.43 3.78
CA LEU A 243 -2.58 3.45 4.82
C LEU A 243 -3.51 2.22 4.67
N PRO A 244 -3.11 1.03 5.18
CA PRO A 244 -3.86 -0.21 5.00
C PRO A 244 -5.31 -0.15 5.48
N GLU A 245 -6.13 -1.10 5.00
CA GLU A 245 -7.56 -1.21 5.32
C GLU A 245 -7.87 -1.40 6.81
N ASP A 246 -6.93 -1.94 7.59
CA ASP A 246 -7.07 -2.00 9.05
C ASP A 246 -7.15 -0.61 9.69
N ILE A 247 -6.53 0.39 9.06
CA ILE A 247 -6.55 1.79 9.47
C ILE A 247 -7.63 2.55 8.71
N ASN A 248 -7.68 2.40 7.38
CA ASN A 248 -8.64 3.08 6.53
C ASN A 248 -9.83 2.18 6.17
N ASN A 249 -11.02 2.61 6.49
CA ASN A 249 -12.26 2.00 6.01
C ASN A 249 -12.67 2.65 4.67
N ALA A 250 -13.23 1.85 3.76
CA ALA A 250 -13.68 2.37 2.45
C ALA A 250 -14.91 3.27 2.55
N ASP A 251 -15.77 3.03 3.56
CA ASP A 251 -17.07 3.67 3.72
C ASP A 251 -17.12 4.65 4.91
N ALA A 252 -15.96 5.12 5.39
CA ALA A 252 -15.89 5.96 6.57
C ALA A 252 -14.75 6.98 6.49
N ASP A 253 -14.87 8.04 7.28
CA ASP A 253 -13.77 8.97 7.53
C ASP A 253 -12.81 8.38 8.56
N ASP A 254 -11.53 8.29 8.18
CA ASP A 254 -10.42 7.94 9.06
C ASP A 254 -9.43 9.11 9.05
N PHE A 255 -9.25 9.77 10.17
CA PHE A 255 -8.51 11.04 10.19
C PHE A 255 -7.84 11.31 11.54
N ASP A 256 -7.07 12.40 11.56
CA ASP A 256 -6.46 13.00 12.74
C ASP A 256 -5.64 12.01 13.58
N MET A 257 -4.59 11.49 12.99
CA MET A 257 -3.67 10.56 13.67
C MET A 257 -2.71 11.31 14.60
N ALA A 258 -2.56 10.80 15.81
CA ALA A 258 -1.54 11.24 16.77
C ALA A 258 -0.65 10.07 17.17
N ILE A 259 0.67 10.28 17.13
CA ILE A 259 1.67 9.23 17.39
C ILE A 259 2.61 9.66 18.53
N ASP A 260 2.79 8.74 19.50
CA ASP A 260 3.88 8.81 20.44
C ASP A 260 5.16 8.32 19.74
N THR A 261 5.98 9.26 19.31
CA THR A 261 7.19 8.98 18.55
C THR A 261 8.30 8.29 19.36
N VAL A 262 8.16 8.24 20.67
CA VAL A 262 9.13 7.58 21.59
C VAL A 262 8.75 6.12 21.81
N ASN A 263 7.47 5.86 22.04
CA ASN A 263 6.98 4.53 22.44
C ASN A 263 6.37 3.74 21.28
N GLY A 264 6.15 4.37 20.12
CA GLY A 264 5.70 3.69 18.88
C GLY A 264 4.24 3.25 18.91
N TYR A 265 3.38 3.93 19.68
CA TYR A 265 1.93 3.73 19.64
C TYR A 265 1.23 5.03 19.20
N GLY A 266 0.00 4.90 18.74
CA GLY A 266 -0.78 6.06 18.34
C GLY A 266 -2.28 5.81 18.35
N TYR A 267 -3.01 6.86 18.01
CA TYR A 267 -4.46 6.88 17.95
C TYR A 267 -4.89 7.64 16.70
N TRP A 268 -6.05 7.28 16.15
CA TRP A 268 -6.73 8.05 15.11
C TRP A 268 -8.24 8.06 15.36
N ILE A 269 -8.93 8.95 14.69
CA ILE A 269 -10.39 9.08 14.76
C ILE A 269 -10.99 8.36 13.56
N SER A 270 -12.08 7.63 13.76
CA SER A 270 -12.86 6.99 12.71
C SER A 270 -14.35 7.03 13.04
N ASN A 271 -15.19 7.16 12.03
CA ASN A 271 -16.65 7.07 12.17
C ASN A 271 -17.22 5.75 11.61
N ARG A 272 -16.37 4.72 11.41
CA ARG A 272 -16.71 3.44 10.74
C ARG A 272 -17.80 2.59 11.42
N ASP A 273 -18.04 2.78 12.70
CA ASP A 273 -18.97 1.95 13.47
C ASP A 273 -20.22 2.73 13.93
N ASP A 274 -20.55 3.87 13.30
CA ASP A 274 -21.55 4.75 13.87
C ASP A 274 -22.81 5.00 13.04
N ASP A 275 -23.92 4.98 13.76
CA ASP A 275 -25.20 5.59 13.43
C ASP A 275 -25.14 7.13 13.67
N ASP A 276 -24.42 7.86 12.86
CA ASP A 276 -24.49 9.33 12.66
C ASP A 276 -23.84 10.29 13.68
N THR A 277 -23.31 9.93 14.83
CA THR A 277 -22.91 10.97 15.80
C THR A 277 -21.64 10.79 16.66
N ASN A 278 -20.96 9.65 16.66
CA ASN A 278 -19.84 9.42 17.57
C ASN A 278 -18.57 8.96 16.87
N SER A 279 -17.58 9.83 16.80
CA SER A 279 -16.23 9.44 16.38
C SER A 279 -15.63 8.46 17.38
N MET A 280 -15.05 7.37 16.92
CA MET A 280 -14.39 6.38 17.74
C MET A 280 -12.87 6.54 17.65
N PHE A 281 -12.17 6.27 18.75
CA PHE A 281 -10.72 6.22 18.77
C PHE A 281 -10.25 4.81 18.49
N PHE A 282 -9.34 4.68 17.56
CA PHE A 282 -8.60 3.47 17.31
C PHE A 282 -7.17 3.64 17.79
N SER A 283 -6.55 2.57 18.23
CA SER A 283 -5.16 2.58 18.63
C SER A 283 -4.36 1.52 17.91
N PHE A 284 -3.09 1.78 17.72
CA PHE A 284 -2.13 0.78 17.27
C PHE A 284 -0.97 0.68 18.27
N ASN A 285 -0.49 -0.54 18.48
CA ASN A 285 0.68 -0.85 19.27
C ASN A 285 1.69 -1.59 18.40
N GLY A 286 2.98 -1.34 18.61
CA GLY A 286 4.06 -2.07 17.94
C GLY A 286 4.69 -1.35 16.79
N GLY A 287 4.34 -0.10 16.58
CA GLY A 287 4.94 0.75 15.57
C GLY A 287 4.51 0.42 14.14
N LEU A 288 4.82 1.33 13.27
CA LEU A 288 4.67 1.18 11.82
C LEU A 288 5.86 0.36 11.28
N ASP A 289 6.03 -0.89 11.77
CA ASP A 289 7.15 -1.75 11.35
C ASP A 289 6.79 -2.47 10.05
N GLY A 290 7.35 -2.03 8.94
CA GLY A 290 7.08 -2.62 7.65
C GLY A 290 8.04 -2.14 6.57
N VAL A 291 7.84 -2.64 5.36
CA VAL A 291 8.50 -2.16 4.15
C VAL A 291 7.42 -1.67 3.20
N GLN A 292 7.58 -0.44 2.79
CA GLN A 292 6.85 0.17 1.70
C GLN A 292 7.42 -0.36 0.39
N LEU A 293 6.72 -1.30 -0.24
CA LEU A 293 7.07 -1.77 -1.57
C LEU A 293 6.28 -0.95 -2.60
N TRP A 294 6.98 -0.36 -3.53
CA TRP A 294 6.37 0.37 -4.63
C TRP A 294 7.08 0.07 -5.94
N GLY A 295 6.43 0.37 -7.04
CA GLY A 295 7.01 0.20 -8.36
C GLY A 295 6.09 0.70 -9.45
N GLN A 296 6.57 0.60 -10.68
CA GLN A 296 5.82 0.96 -11.87
C GLN A 296 5.68 -0.26 -12.76
N VAL A 297 4.47 -0.50 -13.26
CA VAL A 297 4.19 -1.57 -14.21
C VAL A 297 4.05 -0.97 -15.61
N LEU A 298 4.86 -1.45 -16.52
CA LEU A 298 4.92 -1.05 -17.92
C LEU A 298 4.67 -2.26 -18.82
N ASP A 299 4.33 -2.03 -20.09
CA ASP A 299 4.45 -3.06 -21.12
C ASP A 299 5.83 -2.99 -21.81
N LYS A 300 6.13 -3.95 -22.67
CA LYS A 300 7.38 -3.99 -23.46
C LYS A 300 7.56 -2.82 -24.44
N LEU A 301 6.52 -2.00 -24.64
CA LEU A 301 6.56 -0.77 -25.43
C LEU A 301 6.68 0.47 -24.54
N GLU A 302 6.96 0.29 -23.24
CA GLU A 302 7.07 1.33 -22.22
C GLU A 302 5.75 2.09 -21.98
N ASN A 303 4.59 1.53 -22.35
CA ASN A 303 3.30 2.08 -21.97
C ASN A 303 3.02 1.78 -20.50
N ARG A 304 2.51 2.75 -19.77
CA ARG A 304 2.11 2.64 -18.38
C ARG A 304 0.84 1.82 -18.29
N LEU A 305 0.82 0.83 -17.40
CA LEU A 305 -0.32 -0.07 -17.25
C LEU A 305 -1.15 0.28 -16.01
N GLN A 306 -2.29 0.90 -16.24
CA GLN A 306 -3.32 1.16 -15.24
C GLN A 306 -4.16 -0.09 -15.00
N GLY A 307 -4.59 -0.32 -13.75
CA GLY A 307 -5.55 -1.39 -13.40
C GLY A 307 -4.90 -2.77 -13.23
N VAL A 308 -3.55 -2.85 -13.17
CA VAL A 308 -2.87 -4.11 -12.86
C VAL A 308 -3.11 -4.44 -11.39
N VAL A 309 -3.68 -5.60 -11.12
CA VAL A 309 -3.79 -6.14 -9.77
C VAL A 309 -2.43 -6.70 -9.36
N VAL A 310 -1.83 -6.11 -8.34
CA VAL A 310 -0.57 -6.57 -7.77
C VAL A 310 -0.86 -7.24 -6.44
N THR A 311 -0.59 -8.54 -6.33
CA THR A 311 -0.86 -9.34 -5.14
C THR A 311 0.43 -9.83 -4.53
N ALA A 312 0.63 -9.59 -3.24
CA ALA A 312 1.72 -10.17 -2.47
C ALA A 312 1.25 -11.46 -1.79
N MET A 313 2.03 -12.52 -1.96
CA MET A 313 1.76 -13.84 -1.42
C MET A 313 2.92 -14.30 -0.53
N GLN A 314 2.62 -15.05 0.52
CA GLN A 314 3.59 -15.68 1.41
C GLN A 314 3.19 -17.12 1.68
N GLY A 315 4.06 -18.07 1.32
CA GLY A 315 3.77 -19.49 1.51
C GLY A 315 2.56 -20.02 0.74
N GLY A 316 2.13 -19.31 -0.31
CA GLY A 316 0.95 -19.63 -1.12
C GLY A 316 -0.34 -18.93 -0.68
N ASP A 317 -0.32 -18.20 0.43
CA ASP A 317 -1.46 -17.40 0.91
C ASP A 317 -1.35 -15.95 0.46
N ASN A 318 -2.46 -15.36 0.02
CA ASN A 318 -2.53 -13.92 -0.28
C ASN A 318 -2.40 -13.13 1.02
N VAL A 319 -1.44 -12.21 1.05
CA VAL A 319 -1.19 -11.34 2.20
C VAL A 319 -1.86 -9.98 2.00
N CYS A 320 -1.66 -9.36 0.86
CA CYS A 320 -2.28 -8.11 0.48
C CYS A 320 -2.26 -7.91 -1.04
N ASN A 321 -3.08 -7.00 -1.53
CA ASN A 321 -3.09 -6.61 -2.93
C ASN A 321 -3.29 -5.10 -3.08
N THR A 322 -3.01 -4.61 -4.28
CA THR A 322 -3.25 -3.23 -4.71
C THR A 322 -3.50 -3.19 -6.20
N ILE A 323 -3.89 -2.03 -6.72
CA ILE A 323 -4.13 -1.83 -8.15
C ILE A 323 -3.29 -0.65 -8.63
N THR A 324 -2.66 -0.77 -9.81
CA THR A 324 -1.87 0.32 -10.37
C THR A 324 -2.73 1.51 -10.79
N ASP A 325 -2.22 2.70 -10.51
CA ASP A 325 -2.83 3.97 -10.88
C ASP A 325 -2.70 4.29 -12.40
N VAL A 326 -3.16 5.49 -12.81
CA VAL A 326 -3.11 5.96 -14.21
C VAL A 326 -1.69 6.09 -14.77
N ASP A 327 -0.70 6.23 -13.90
CA ASP A 327 0.71 6.30 -14.23
C ASP A 327 1.41 4.92 -14.12
N GLY A 328 0.65 3.85 -13.82
CA GLY A 328 1.14 2.49 -13.68
C GLY A 328 1.85 2.22 -12.36
N PHE A 329 1.76 3.11 -11.38
CA PHE A 329 2.38 2.91 -10.08
C PHE A 329 1.50 2.07 -9.15
N TYR A 330 2.15 1.25 -8.33
CA TYR A 330 1.53 0.48 -7.27
C TYR A 330 2.30 0.63 -5.96
N HIS A 331 1.63 0.35 -4.85
CA HIS A 331 2.19 0.40 -3.50
C HIS A 331 1.62 -0.72 -2.65
N LEU A 332 2.49 -1.36 -1.86
CA LEU A 332 2.13 -2.39 -0.89
C LEU A 332 2.86 -2.12 0.42
N TYR A 333 2.19 -2.37 1.54
CA TYR A 333 2.82 -2.45 2.86
C TYR A 333 3.05 -3.90 3.23
N LEU A 334 4.29 -4.27 3.44
CA LEU A 334 4.70 -5.64 3.76
C LEU A 334 5.44 -5.68 5.10
N GLN A 335 5.35 -6.79 5.81
CA GLN A 335 6.17 -6.99 7.01
C GLN A 335 7.66 -7.01 6.64
N SER A 336 8.50 -6.44 7.51
CA SER A 336 9.95 -6.45 7.30
C SER A 336 10.54 -7.85 7.52
N ASN A 337 11.71 -8.08 6.92
CA ASN A 337 12.49 -9.33 7.04
C ASN A 337 11.74 -10.59 6.60
N GLN A 338 10.92 -10.48 5.57
CA GLN A 338 10.17 -11.57 4.96
C GLN A 338 10.47 -11.71 3.47
N TYR A 339 10.08 -12.86 2.90
CA TYR A 339 10.07 -13.09 1.45
C TYR A 339 8.63 -13.16 0.99
N TYR A 340 8.33 -12.43 -0.08
CA TYR A 340 7.03 -12.42 -0.74
C TYR A 340 7.18 -12.76 -2.21
N GLU A 341 6.24 -13.53 -2.74
CA GLU A 341 6.02 -13.68 -4.17
C GLU A 341 4.96 -12.65 -4.59
N LEU A 342 5.29 -11.81 -5.55
CA LEU A 342 4.36 -10.83 -6.11
C LEU A 342 3.81 -11.38 -7.42
N SER A 343 2.50 -11.28 -7.64
CA SER A 343 1.87 -11.52 -8.93
C SER A 343 1.30 -10.23 -9.49
N TYR A 344 1.44 -10.05 -10.80
CA TYR A 344 0.95 -8.89 -11.54
C TYR A 344 -0.04 -9.37 -12.58
N GLN A 345 -1.31 -9.01 -12.43
CA GLN A 345 -2.40 -9.49 -13.27
C GLN A 345 -3.15 -8.34 -13.94
N LEU A 346 -3.32 -8.43 -15.26
CA LEU A 346 -4.13 -7.52 -16.07
C LEU A 346 -4.71 -8.29 -17.24
N ASP A 347 -5.97 -8.02 -17.58
CA ASP A 347 -6.61 -8.61 -18.74
C ASP A 347 -5.81 -8.35 -20.03
N ASP A 348 -5.72 -9.35 -20.89
CA ASP A 348 -4.94 -9.33 -22.13
C ASP A 348 -3.39 -9.30 -21.94
N TYR A 349 -2.87 -9.51 -20.71
CA TYR A 349 -1.43 -9.64 -20.41
C TYR A 349 -1.11 -11.00 -19.78
N PHE A 350 0.11 -11.46 -19.97
CA PHE A 350 0.61 -12.60 -19.20
C PHE A 350 0.82 -12.17 -17.75
N VAL A 351 0.41 -13.04 -16.83
CA VAL A 351 0.71 -12.83 -15.40
C VAL A 351 2.21 -12.91 -15.20
N ASP A 352 2.77 -11.92 -14.55
CA ASP A 352 4.17 -11.90 -14.17
C ASP A 352 4.34 -12.16 -12.68
N TYR A 353 5.49 -12.71 -12.29
CA TYR A 353 5.80 -13.07 -10.91
C TYR A 353 7.20 -12.61 -10.54
N GLU A 354 7.31 -11.96 -9.40
CA GLU A 354 8.58 -11.51 -8.85
C GLU A 354 8.73 -11.92 -7.38
N VAL A 355 9.95 -12.14 -6.94
CA VAL A 355 10.24 -12.43 -5.53
C VAL A 355 10.91 -11.24 -4.90
N VAL A 356 10.32 -10.74 -3.82
CA VAL A 356 10.83 -9.59 -3.08
C VAL A 356 11.24 -10.01 -1.68
N ASN A 357 12.43 -9.56 -1.26
CA ASN A 357 12.91 -9.67 0.10
C ASN A 357 12.75 -8.31 0.79
N THR A 358 11.98 -8.27 1.86
CA THR A 358 11.73 -7.07 2.66
C THR A 358 12.74 -6.87 3.79
N ALA A 359 13.97 -7.37 3.64
CA ALA A 359 15.03 -7.07 4.58
C ALA A 359 15.31 -5.57 4.57
N LYS A 360 15.25 -4.94 5.75
CA LYS A 360 15.57 -3.52 5.93
C LYS A 360 17.07 -3.31 5.97
N ALA A 361 17.53 -2.13 5.51
CA ALA A 361 18.86 -1.66 5.83
C ALA A 361 18.99 -1.46 7.36
N GLU A 362 20.22 -1.61 7.90
CA GLU A 362 20.45 -1.50 9.35
C GLU A 362 20.01 -0.17 9.97
N ASP A 363 19.94 0.89 9.15
CA ASP A 363 19.52 2.25 9.55
C ASP A 363 18.02 2.52 9.35
N GLU A 364 17.24 1.57 8.80
CA GLU A 364 15.80 1.70 8.54
C GLU A 364 14.99 1.11 9.70
N TYR A 365 14.63 1.94 10.66
CA TYR A 365 14.03 1.46 11.91
C TYR A 365 12.54 1.10 11.86
N LEU A 366 11.74 1.63 10.89
CA LEU A 366 10.29 1.40 10.92
C LEU A 366 9.67 1.08 9.56
N ILE A 367 9.70 2.01 8.63
CA ILE A 367 9.19 1.78 7.29
C ILE A 367 10.38 1.80 6.35
N GLY A 368 10.86 0.62 5.96
CA GLY A 368 11.81 0.48 4.86
C GLY A 368 11.13 0.80 3.54
N GLU A 369 11.90 1.09 2.51
CA GLU A 369 11.41 1.30 1.16
C GLU A 369 12.07 0.30 0.21
N ALA A 370 11.27 -0.35 -0.62
CA ALA A 370 11.74 -1.19 -1.70
C ALA A 370 11.04 -0.80 -3.00
N ARG A 371 11.78 -0.84 -4.12
CA ARG A 371 11.22 -0.56 -5.44
C ARG A 371 11.35 -1.79 -6.32
N GLN A 372 10.23 -2.20 -6.94
CA GLN A 372 10.15 -3.30 -7.89
C GLN A 372 9.36 -2.85 -9.12
N ASP A 373 10.06 -2.45 -10.18
CA ASP A 373 9.45 -2.15 -11.47
C ASP A 373 9.29 -3.44 -12.29
N VAL A 374 8.18 -3.56 -13.02
CA VAL A 374 7.84 -4.76 -13.79
C VAL A 374 7.45 -4.40 -15.22
N MET A 375 7.87 -5.23 -16.18
CA MET A 375 7.51 -5.10 -17.59
C MET A 375 6.67 -6.30 -18.04
N MET A 376 5.35 -6.13 -18.08
CA MET A 376 4.42 -7.18 -18.50
C MET A 376 4.40 -7.37 -20.02
N GLU A 377 4.22 -8.60 -20.44
CA GLU A 377 4.06 -8.93 -21.86
C GLU A 377 2.58 -9.01 -22.24
N LYS A 378 2.18 -8.19 -23.22
CA LYS A 378 0.82 -8.21 -23.73
C LYS A 378 0.54 -9.51 -24.48
N LEU A 379 -0.59 -10.13 -24.15
CA LEU A 379 -1.07 -11.31 -24.86
C LEU A 379 -1.41 -10.95 -26.30
N GLN A 380 -0.75 -11.60 -27.24
CA GLN A 380 -1.12 -11.50 -28.65
C GLN A 380 -2.09 -12.64 -28.98
N LEU A 381 -3.35 -12.29 -29.22
CA LEU A 381 -4.32 -13.27 -29.73
C LEU A 381 -3.81 -13.94 -30.99
N ASN A 382 -4.02 -15.25 -31.09
CA ASN A 382 -3.49 -16.12 -32.13
C ASN A 382 -1.95 -16.28 -32.13
N GLN A 383 -1.26 -15.85 -31.06
CA GLN A 383 0.14 -16.19 -30.86
C GLN A 383 0.30 -17.70 -30.72
N ARG A 384 1.34 -18.23 -31.33
CA ARG A 384 1.68 -19.66 -31.25
C ARG A 384 2.76 -19.85 -30.20
N LEU A 385 2.42 -20.59 -29.15
CA LEU A 385 3.39 -21.06 -28.17
C LEU A 385 3.85 -22.46 -28.56
N TYR A 386 5.15 -22.72 -28.47
CA TYR A 386 5.74 -23.99 -28.91
C TYR A 386 6.36 -24.70 -27.72
N PHE A 387 5.98 -25.94 -27.52
CA PHE A 387 6.53 -26.82 -26.51
C PHE A 387 7.11 -28.06 -27.19
N ASN A 388 8.33 -28.43 -26.84
CA ASN A 388 9.00 -29.59 -27.39
C ASN A 388 9.31 -30.57 -26.27
N ASP A 389 9.47 -31.87 -26.60
CA ASP A 389 9.94 -32.91 -25.70
C ASP A 389 9.11 -33.07 -24.41
N LEU A 390 7.78 -32.88 -24.53
CA LEU A 390 6.86 -33.02 -23.39
C LEU A 390 6.73 -34.45 -22.86
N PHE A 391 7.05 -35.42 -23.66
CA PHE A 391 6.93 -36.84 -23.36
C PHE A 391 8.29 -37.49 -23.17
N GLY A 392 8.35 -38.61 -22.46
CA GLY A 392 9.56 -39.38 -22.31
C GLY A 392 10.13 -39.90 -23.65
N PRO A 393 11.32 -40.46 -23.65
CA PRO A 393 11.97 -40.96 -24.85
C PRO A 393 11.19 -42.14 -25.48
N ASN A 394 11.45 -42.36 -26.75
CA ASN A 394 10.79 -43.41 -27.54
C ASN A 394 9.27 -43.19 -27.71
N ALA A 395 8.47 -44.20 -27.59
CA ALA A 395 7.03 -44.15 -27.77
C ALA A 395 6.27 -43.95 -26.45
N ASP A 396 6.92 -43.33 -25.45
CA ASP A 396 6.26 -43.02 -24.19
C ASP A 396 5.05 -42.07 -24.41
N VAL A 397 3.94 -42.34 -23.74
CA VAL A 397 2.69 -41.63 -23.89
C VAL A 397 2.35 -40.72 -22.69
N GLU A 398 3.05 -40.91 -21.59
CA GLU A 398 2.86 -40.08 -20.40
C GLU A 398 3.78 -38.83 -20.44
N LEU A 399 3.30 -37.73 -19.88
CA LEU A 399 4.08 -36.51 -19.76
C LEU A 399 5.30 -36.76 -18.86
N SER A 400 6.46 -36.31 -19.29
CA SER A 400 7.67 -36.30 -18.49
C SER A 400 7.61 -35.23 -17.40
N GLU A 401 8.44 -35.34 -16.35
CA GLU A 401 8.60 -34.29 -15.35
C GLU A 401 8.96 -32.96 -16.01
N TYR A 402 9.90 -32.96 -16.93
CA TYR A 402 10.30 -31.80 -17.72
C TYR A 402 9.16 -31.24 -18.58
N GLY A 403 8.33 -32.12 -19.18
CA GLY A 403 7.16 -31.70 -19.93
C GLY A 403 6.10 -31.04 -19.08
N ILE A 404 5.91 -31.48 -17.85
CA ILE A 404 5.00 -30.86 -16.86
C ILE A 404 5.52 -29.47 -16.48
N GLU A 405 6.81 -29.33 -16.20
CA GLU A 405 7.43 -28.05 -15.87
C GLU A 405 7.28 -27.03 -17.02
N GLN A 406 7.46 -27.47 -18.27
CA GLN A 406 7.25 -26.58 -19.43
C GLN A 406 5.79 -26.09 -19.58
N LEU A 407 4.80 -26.93 -19.20
CA LEU A 407 3.38 -26.58 -19.32
C LEU A 407 2.87 -25.73 -18.15
N GLU A 408 3.59 -25.71 -17.04
CA GLU A 408 3.16 -24.99 -15.83
C GLU A 408 2.84 -23.51 -16.08
N PRO A 409 3.65 -22.71 -16.80
CA PRO A 409 3.33 -21.32 -17.10
C PRO A 409 2.03 -21.17 -17.89
N LEU A 410 1.78 -22.05 -18.89
CA LEU A 410 0.54 -22.04 -19.66
C LEU A 410 -0.66 -22.43 -18.77
N ILE A 411 -0.51 -23.41 -17.90
CA ILE A 411 -1.57 -23.82 -16.95
C ILE A 411 -1.91 -22.67 -16.02
N ARG A 412 -0.91 -22.03 -15.38
CA ARG A 412 -1.12 -20.86 -14.54
C ARG A 412 -1.84 -19.72 -15.28
N PHE A 413 -1.36 -19.43 -16.48
CA PHE A 413 -1.99 -18.43 -17.34
C PHE A 413 -3.49 -18.72 -17.61
N LEU A 414 -3.85 -19.96 -17.87
CA LEU A 414 -5.23 -20.36 -18.12
C LEU A 414 -6.10 -20.35 -16.84
N LEU A 415 -5.51 -20.61 -15.68
CA LEU A 415 -6.19 -20.46 -14.40
C LEU A 415 -6.58 -19.01 -14.13
N ASP A 416 -5.68 -18.09 -14.46
CA ASP A 416 -5.86 -16.66 -14.25
C ASP A 416 -6.75 -16.00 -15.32
N ASN A 417 -6.88 -16.65 -16.50
CA ASN A 417 -7.68 -16.15 -17.64
C ASN A 417 -8.71 -17.18 -18.12
N PRO A 418 -9.70 -17.54 -17.29
CA PRO A 418 -10.63 -18.65 -17.58
C PRO A 418 -11.65 -18.36 -18.70
N HIS A 419 -11.66 -17.17 -19.26
CA HIS A 419 -12.52 -16.74 -20.37
C HIS A 419 -11.88 -16.96 -21.75
N LEU A 420 -10.64 -17.41 -21.80
CA LEU A 420 -9.92 -17.65 -23.05
C LEU A 420 -10.16 -19.04 -23.59
N SER A 421 -10.05 -19.17 -24.91
CA SER A 421 -10.05 -20.44 -25.62
C SER A 421 -8.64 -20.81 -26.04
N VAL A 422 -8.26 -22.08 -25.92
CA VAL A 422 -6.93 -22.56 -26.31
C VAL A 422 -7.05 -23.76 -27.23
N THR A 423 -6.43 -23.66 -28.40
CA THR A 423 -6.26 -24.80 -29.30
C THR A 423 -4.89 -25.41 -29.14
N LEU A 424 -4.83 -26.65 -28.73
CA LEU A 424 -3.64 -27.46 -28.45
C LEU A 424 -3.42 -28.45 -29.59
N THR A 425 -2.50 -28.18 -30.50
CA THR A 425 -2.17 -29.06 -31.64
C THR A 425 -0.90 -29.84 -31.33
N LEU A 426 -1.01 -31.15 -31.20
CA LEU A 426 0.11 -32.04 -30.94
C LEU A 426 0.51 -32.82 -32.20
N THR A 427 1.80 -32.88 -32.48
CA THR A 427 2.41 -33.75 -33.50
C THR A 427 3.48 -34.62 -32.84
N SER A 428 3.57 -35.89 -33.25
CA SER A 428 4.64 -36.82 -32.86
C SER A 428 5.11 -37.57 -34.08
N GLU A 429 6.37 -37.35 -34.48
CA GLU A 429 6.97 -37.93 -35.67
C GLU A 429 8.24 -38.69 -35.25
N LEU A 430 8.06 -39.97 -34.81
CA LEU A 430 9.16 -40.82 -34.35
C LEU A 430 9.66 -41.78 -35.42
N THR A 431 8.85 -42.07 -36.43
CA THR A 431 9.17 -43.03 -37.51
C THR A 431 8.65 -42.56 -38.85
N ASP A 432 9.10 -43.20 -39.95
CA ASP A 432 8.56 -42.96 -41.29
C ASP A 432 7.13 -43.49 -41.47
N ASN A 433 6.60 -44.23 -40.52
CA ASN A 433 5.25 -44.78 -40.58
C ASN A 433 4.20 -43.79 -40.11
N ALA A 434 3.49 -43.16 -41.03
CA ALA A 434 2.45 -42.14 -40.76
C ALA A 434 1.31 -42.67 -39.89
N ASN A 435 0.93 -43.96 -40.02
CA ASN A 435 -0.14 -44.54 -39.19
C ASN A 435 0.30 -44.70 -37.75
N PHE A 436 1.56 -45.16 -37.51
CA PHE A 436 2.12 -45.26 -36.21
C PHE A 436 2.23 -43.89 -35.55
N ASN A 437 2.75 -42.90 -36.25
CA ASN A 437 2.85 -41.52 -35.72
C ASN A 437 1.49 -40.93 -35.37
N ARG A 438 0.47 -41.17 -36.18
CA ARG A 438 -0.90 -40.73 -35.89
C ARG A 438 -1.49 -41.36 -34.64
N MET A 439 -1.30 -42.71 -34.49
CA MET A 439 -1.76 -43.44 -33.31
C MET A 439 -1.03 -42.97 -32.04
N LEU A 440 0.27 -42.83 -32.09
CA LEU A 440 1.10 -42.34 -30.99
C LEU A 440 0.70 -40.93 -30.59
N THR A 441 0.52 -40.05 -31.56
CA THR A 441 0.05 -38.67 -31.31
C THR A 441 -1.32 -38.65 -30.62
N GLN A 442 -2.23 -39.56 -31.02
CA GLN A 442 -3.55 -39.64 -30.40
C GLN A 442 -3.46 -40.09 -28.93
N GLU A 443 -2.63 -41.12 -28.62
CA GLU A 443 -2.45 -41.58 -27.25
C GLU A 443 -1.80 -40.51 -26.35
N ARG A 444 -0.80 -39.80 -26.86
CA ARG A 444 -0.17 -38.68 -26.20
C ARG A 444 -1.14 -37.53 -25.99
N LEU A 445 -2.00 -37.25 -26.99
CA LEU A 445 -3.05 -36.23 -26.89
C LEU A 445 -4.07 -36.58 -25.79
N ASN A 446 -4.45 -37.86 -25.69
CA ASN A 446 -5.33 -38.33 -24.63
C ASN A 446 -4.69 -38.14 -23.23
N SER A 447 -3.39 -38.36 -23.10
CA SER A 447 -2.66 -38.09 -21.84
C SER A 447 -2.61 -36.60 -21.52
N LEU A 448 -2.33 -35.76 -22.52
CA LEU A 448 -2.35 -34.30 -22.39
C LEU A 448 -3.74 -33.78 -21.98
N GLN A 449 -4.80 -34.31 -22.60
CA GLN A 449 -6.19 -33.97 -22.25
C GLN A 449 -6.49 -34.28 -20.76
N ARG A 450 -6.14 -35.49 -20.32
CA ARG A 450 -6.31 -35.88 -18.90
C ARG A 450 -5.56 -34.93 -17.96
N TYR A 451 -4.38 -34.48 -18.36
CA TYR A 451 -3.59 -33.54 -17.58
C TYR A 451 -4.28 -32.16 -17.51
N PHE A 452 -4.63 -31.57 -18.64
CA PHE A 452 -5.27 -30.26 -18.71
C PHE A 452 -6.63 -30.24 -18.00
N TYR A 453 -7.52 -31.23 -18.24
CA TYR A 453 -8.81 -31.28 -17.57
C TYR A 453 -8.73 -31.48 -16.05
N ARG A 454 -7.62 -31.95 -15.55
CA ARG A 454 -7.37 -32.02 -14.11
C ARG A 454 -6.82 -30.72 -13.53
N MET A 455 -6.05 -29.96 -14.32
CA MET A 455 -5.32 -28.78 -13.86
C MET A 455 -6.03 -27.47 -14.15
N VAL A 456 -6.90 -27.44 -15.17
CA VAL A 456 -7.55 -26.22 -15.64
C VAL A 456 -9.07 -26.32 -15.40
N PRO A 457 -9.75 -25.27 -14.93
CA PRO A 457 -11.20 -25.28 -14.68
C PRO A 457 -11.99 -25.51 -15.96
N SER A 458 -13.18 -26.10 -15.83
CA SER A 458 -14.10 -26.37 -16.97
C SER A 458 -14.65 -25.12 -17.66
N SER A 459 -14.38 -23.92 -17.10
CA SER A 459 -14.71 -22.63 -17.72
C SER A 459 -13.78 -22.25 -18.86
N VAL A 460 -12.56 -22.84 -18.91
CA VAL A 460 -11.60 -22.62 -20.01
C VAL A 460 -12.01 -23.52 -21.19
N ASP A 461 -12.14 -22.93 -22.38
CA ASP A 461 -12.44 -23.67 -23.59
C ASP A 461 -11.15 -24.28 -24.18
N LEU A 462 -11.03 -25.61 -24.06
CA LEU A 462 -9.86 -26.37 -24.51
C LEU A 462 -10.18 -27.20 -25.75
N ASN A 463 -9.54 -26.89 -26.87
CA ASN A 463 -9.65 -27.63 -28.12
C ASN A 463 -8.34 -28.41 -28.40
N PHE A 464 -8.43 -29.74 -28.50
CA PHE A 464 -7.29 -30.63 -28.74
C PHE A 464 -7.30 -31.17 -30.17
N VAL A 465 -6.20 -30.99 -30.88
CA VAL A 465 -6.06 -31.35 -32.28
C VAL A 465 -4.89 -32.30 -32.52
N ASN A 466 -5.17 -33.41 -33.20
CA ASN A 466 -4.10 -34.30 -33.66
C ASN A 466 -3.48 -33.72 -34.93
N GLY A 467 -2.27 -33.16 -34.83
CA GLY A 467 -1.56 -32.45 -35.85
C GLY A 467 -1.03 -33.34 -36.98
N CYS A 468 -0.90 -34.66 -36.78
CA CYS A 468 -0.50 -35.62 -37.82
C CYS A 468 -1.56 -35.79 -38.91
N ASN A 469 -2.75 -35.22 -38.74
CA ASN A 469 -3.79 -35.17 -39.78
C ASN A 469 -3.68 -33.92 -40.65
N ILE A 470 -2.83 -32.99 -40.28
CA ILE A 470 -2.56 -31.74 -41.01
C ILE A 470 -1.17 -31.93 -41.63
N ASN A 471 -1.03 -31.71 -42.91
CA ASN A 471 0.26 -31.85 -43.67
C ASN A 471 1.33 -30.88 -43.14
N THR A 472 1.77 -31.06 -41.90
CA THR A 472 2.86 -30.29 -41.29
C THR A 472 4.04 -31.23 -41.09
N ILE A 473 5.07 -31.05 -41.91
CA ILE A 473 6.35 -31.76 -41.78
C ILE A 473 7.12 -31.15 -40.61
N SER A 474 7.36 -31.95 -39.54
CA SER A 474 8.34 -31.57 -38.54
C SER A 474 9.73 -31.85 -39.06
N ALA A 475 10.60 -30.85 -39.12
CA ALA A 475 11.91 -30.98 -39.71
C ALA A 475 12.93 -31.78 -38.91
N ASN A 476 12.62 -32.20 -37.64
CA ASN A 476 13.62 -32.74 -36.70
C ASN A 476 13.21 -34.01 -35.92
N GLY A 477 12.20 -34.76 -36.31
CA GLY A 477 11.81 -36.02 -35.65
C GLY A 477 11.63 -35.85 -34.14
N GLY A 478 10.40 -35.66 -33.66
CA GLY A 478 10.15 -35.47 -32.21
C GLY A 478 8.66 -35.17 -31.95
N SER A 479 8.32 -34.82 -30.73
CA SER A 479 7.00 -34.33 -30.35
C SER A 479 7.01 -32.83 -30.22
N ARG A 480 6.02 -32.16 -30.80
CA ARG A 480 5.79 -30.72 -30.66
C ARG A 480 4.34 -30.45 -30.35
N LEU A 481 4.11 -29.70 -29.32
CA LEU A 481 2.83 -29.09 -29.01
C LEU A 481 2.84 -27.63 -29.46
N ILE A 482 1.79 -27.22 -30.14
CA ILE A 482 1.53 -25.83 -30.47
C ILE A 482 0.25 -25.43 -29.74
N ALA A 483 0.35 -24.47 -28.84
CA ALA A 483 -0.82 -23.86 -28.23
C ALA A 483 -1.11 -22.51 -28.93
N VAL A 484 -2.37 -22.31 -29.31
CA VAL A 484 -2.86 -21.06 -29.88
C VAL A 484 -3.96 -20.54 -28.98
N ILE A 485 -3.75 -19.35 -28.44
CA ILE A 485 -4.70 -18.70 -27.54
C ILE A 485 -5.60 -17.78 -28.35
N SER A 486 -6.91 -17.84 -28.07
CA SER A 486 -7.94 -17.00 -28.69
C SER A 486 -8.97 -16.55 -27.65
N LYS A 487 -9.73 -15.51 -27.98
CA LYS A 487 -10.90 -15.07 -27.18
C LYS A 487 -12.10 -15.91 -27.49
#